data_516b81d061c08d79343c31b79b8c224e
#
_entry.id   516b81d061c08d79343c31b79b8c224e
#
_cell.length_a   1.000
_cell.length_b   1.000
_cell.length_c   1.000
_cell.angle_alpha   90.00
_cell.angle_beta   90.00
_cell.angle_gamma   90.00
#
_symmetry.space_group_name_H-M   'P 1'
#
loop_
_entity.id
_entity.type
_entity.pdbx_description
1 polymer ?
#
loop_
_entity_poly.entity_id
_entity_poly.type
_entity_poly.pdbx_seq_one_letter_code
_entity_poly.pdbx_strand_id
1 'polypeptide(L)'
;MSKVFLKRGDIYTLTEGNFTASATLDDGIYRTVQNPMTGEIFLERIGDEFTFGFKLYGLDEKLITHVLNTYNKQETKHNLGVLLNGAKGTGKTVTAKYLANRLGLPVIVCDRPYNGLAMFLSSIDHDCVFFFDEFEKNFRLQCGDNEDCAGEDLLSIMDGVYSGNCCHVFLLTTNELRVNDNLLSRPSRIRYLKSFGDVIDRKILEEYIDDNLINKDYKEEIMDFVDTLTMATIDIVKSIVDEVNLHDCHIEEFKEFFNVKESKYSYYIRSWYEDYFDGKPSGGVDKEAFLKQCKLSYSADADWRPTYDTIYTNKSVKKLKKGQLLDKSSTMLIEEIDLDHNYMCLSDTRRRNRMRHVYIENIDTKPSIYDDMRQYTDPYWD
;
A
#
# COMPACT_ATOMS: atom_id res chain seq x y z
N MET A 1 -10.07 -31.84 -39.99
CA MET A 1 -10.96 -31.12 -39.05
C MET A 1 -12.33 -31.08 -39.68
N SER A 2 -13.40 -31.34 -38.91
CA SER A 2 -14.77 -31.31 -39.43
C SER A 2 -15.21 -29.84 -39.54
N LYS A 3 -15.82 -29.52 -40.69
CA LYS A 3 -16.46 -28.22 -40.86
C LYS A 3 -17.88 -28.30 -40.34
N VAL A 4 -18.30 -27.32 -39.54
CA VAL A 4 -19.64 -27.24 -38.96
C VAL A 4 -20.23 -25.84 -39.20
N PHE A 5 -21.56 -25.78 -39.33
CA PHE A 5 -22.26 -24.54 -39.36
C PHE A 5 -22.80 -24.20 -37.97
N LEU A 6 -22.36 -23.05 -37.44
CA LEU A 6 -22.98 -22.46 -36.25
C LEU A 6 -24.17 -21.60 -36.69
N LYS A 7 -25.35 -21.88 -36.12
CA LYS A 7 -26.57 -21.13 -36.39
C LYS A 7 -26.85 -20.14 -35.27
N ARG A 8 -27.02 -18.86 -35.64
CA ARG A 8 -27.45 -17.82 -34.70
C ARG A 8 -28.66 -17.08 -35.34
N GLY A 9 -29.86 -17.37 -34.91
CA GLY A 9 -31.08 -16.94 -35.61
C GLY A 9 -31.12 -17.54 -37.01
N ASP A 10 -31.20 -16.66 -38.04
CA ASP A 10 -31.19 -17.05 -39.48
C ASP A 10 -29.79 -16.96 -40.09
N ILE A 11 -28.77 -16.64 -39.32
CA ILE A 11 -27.37 -16.54 -39.76
C ILE A 11 -26.65 -17.86 -39.51
N TYR A 12 -25.93 -18.35 -40.53
CA TYR A 12 -25.10 -19.55 -40.47
C TYR A 12 -23.65 -19.18 -40.75
N THR A 13 -22.77 -19.44 -39.78
CA THR A 13 -21.32 -19.23 -39.92
C THR A 13 -20.62 -20.57 -40.07
N LEU A 14 -19.88 -20.76 -41.18
CA LEU A 14 -19.05 -21.95 -41.37
C LEU A 14 -17.78 -21.84 -40.54
N THR A 15 -17.53 -22.81 -39.69
CA THR A 15 -16.33 -22.84 -38.86
C THR A 15 -15.75 -24.25 -38.76
N GLU A 16 -14.47 -24.36 -38.41
CA GLU A 16 -13.76 -25.62 -38.26
C GLU A 16 -13.45 -25.87 -36.80
N GLY A 17 -13.69 -27.09 -36.33
CA GLY A 17 -13.35 -27.51 -34.96
C GLY A 17 -14.42 -28.35 -34.28
N ASN A 18 -14.18 -28.69 -33.05
CA ASN A 18 -15.15 -29.33 -32.14
C ASN A 18 -15.77 -28.24 -31.26
N PHE A 19 -17.08 -28.19 -31.22
CA PHE A 19 -17.83 -27.19 -30.47
C PHE A 19 -18.64 -27.91 -29.38
N THR A 20 -18.60 -27.34 -28.18
CA THR A 20 -19.48 -27.67 -27.08
C THR A 20 -20.28 -26.41 -26.72
N ALA A 21 -21.53 -26.56 -26.38
CA ALA A 21 -22.36 -25.48 -25.86
C ALA A 21 -22.63 -25.71 -24.37
N SER A 22 -22.39 -24.68 -23.55
CA SER A 22 -22.71 -24.67 -22.13
C SER A 22 -23.55 -23.43 -21.83
N ALA A 23 -24.42 -23.53 -20.84
CA ALA A 23 -25.20 -22.38 -20.36
C ALA A 23 -24.39 -21.47 -19.42
N THR A 24 -23.33 -21.98 -18.80
CA THR A 24 -22.46 -21.29 -17.85
C THR A 24 -21.01 -21.52 -18.24
N LEU A 25 -20.12 -20.65 -17.82
CA LEU A 25 -18.69 -20.90 -17.86
C LEU A 25 -18.33 -21.98 -16.84
N ASP A 26 -17.40 -22.85 -17.22
CA ASP A 26 -16.75 -23.75 -16.26
C ASP A 26 -15.90 -22.94 -15.26
N ASP A 27 -15.64 -23.51 -14.09
CA ASP A 27 -14.71 -22.91 -13.13
C ASP A 27 -13.34 -22.71 -13.78
N GLY A 28 -12.73 -21.56 -13.54
CA GLY A 28 -11.43 -21.24 -14.11
C GLY A 28 -11.23 -19.74 -14.30
N ILE A 29 -10.07 -19.41 -14.85
CA ILE A 29 -9.66 -18.04 -15.14
C ILE A 29 -9.75 -17.82 -16.63
N TYR A 30 -10.42 -16.75 -17.00
CA TYR A 30 -10.63 -16.32 -18.38
C TYR A 30 -10.05 -14.91 -18.56
N ARG A 31 -9.60 -14.62 -19.78
CA ARG A 31 -9.17 -13.30 -20.20
C ARG A 31 -10.09 -12.79 -21.29
N THR A 32 -10.46 -11.51 -21.23
CA THR A 32 -11.16 -10.87 -22.33
C THR A 32 -10.23 -10.63 -23.50
N VAL A 33 -10.64 -10.97 -24.68
CA VAL A 33 -9.89 -10.78 -25.94
C VAL A 33 -10.83 -10.19 -26.98
N GLN A 34 -10.37 -9.19 -27.73
CA GLN A 34 -11.13 -8.64 -28.86
C GLN A 34 -10.51 -9.07 -30.17
N ASN A 35 -11.34 -9.59 -31.08
CA ASN A 35 -10.92 -9.85 -32.44
C ASN A 35 -10.65 -8.53 -33.15
N PRO A 36 -9.42 -8.26 -33.62
CA PRO A 36 -9.06 -6.98 -34.23
C PRO A 36 -9.77 -6.71 -35.58
N MET A 37 -10.27 -7.76 -36.23
CA MET A 37 -10.95 -7.65 -37.54
C MET A 37 -12.45 -7.41 -37.41
N THR A 38 -13.10 -8.08 -36.43
CA THR A 38 -14.57 -8.01 -36.27
C THR A 38 -14.99 -7.12 -35.12
N GLY A 39 -14.07 -6.78 -34.18
CA GLY A 39 -14.38 -6.08 -32.95
C GLY A 39 -15.13 -6.96 -31.91
N GLU A 40 -15.40 -8.22 -32.23
CA GLU A 40 -16.11 -9.14 -31.32
C GLU A 40 -15.24 -9.49 -30.11
N ILE A 41 -15.84 -9.44 -28.90
CA ILE A 41 -15.18 -9.81 -27.64
C ILE A 41 -15.51 -11.26 -27.33
N PHE A 42 -14.50 -12.03 -26.94
CA PHE A 42 -14.64 -13.41 -26.50
C PHE A 42 -13.75 -13.67 -25.25
N LEU A 43 -13.98 -14.80 -24.61
CA LEU A 43 -13.20 -15.25 -23.45
C LEU A 43 -12.23 -16.33 -23.84
N GLU A 44 -10.98 -16.16 -23.46
CA GLU A 44 -9.94 -17.18 -23.57
C GLU A 44 -9.63 -17.74 -22.17
N ARG A 45 -9.82 -19.06 -21.98
CA ARG A 45 -9.46 -19.71 -20.71
C ARG A 45 -7.95 -19.77 -20.59
N ILE A 46 -7.41 -19.25 -19.50
CA ILE A 46 -5.96 -19.12 -19.26
C ILE A 46 -5.45 -19.97 -18.08
N GLY A 47 -6.34 -20.52 -17.26
CA GLY A 47 -5.97 -21.38 -16.13
C GLY A 47 -7.16 -21.86 -15.33
N ASP A 48 -6.90 -22.71 -14.35
CA ASP A 48 -7.91 -23.21 -13.44
C ASP A 48 -8.07 -22.30 -12.22
N GLU A 49 -6.96 -21.88 -11.61
CA GLU A 49 -6.91 -20.96 -10.47
C GLU A 49 -5.63 -20.13 -10.50
N PHE A 50 -5.59 -19.03 -9.74
CA PHE A 50 -4.35 -18.28 -9.53
C PHE A 50 -3.40 -19.06 -8.63
N THR A 51 -2.19 -19.34 -9.11
CA THR A 51 -1.16 -20.02 -8.36
C THR A 51 -0.16 -19.02 -7.79
N PHE A 52 0.33 -19.29 -6.58
CA PHE A 52 1.32 -18.46 -5.89
C PHE A 52 2.57 -19.32 -5.66
N GLY A 53 3.70 -18.95 -6.29
CA GLY A 53 4.98 -19.66 -6.14
C GLY A 53 5.68 -19.39 -4.80
N PHE A 54 5.02 -18.72 -3.84
CA PHE A 54 5.57 -18.27 -2.56
C PHE A 54 4.51 -18.27 -1.47
N LYS A 55 4.94 -18.28 -0.21
CA LYS A 55 4.05 -18.08 0.94
C LYS A 55 3.46 -16.68 0.92
N LEU A 56 2.18 -16.57 1.17
CA LEU A 56 1.48 -15.28 1.22
C LEU A 56 1.58 -14.68 2.62
N TYR A 57 2.00 -13.43 2.70
CA TYR A 57 2.14 -12.68 3.95
C TYR A 57 1.15 -11.52 3.98
N GLY A 58 0.66 -11.20 5.18
CA GLY A 58 -0.14 -10.01 5.40
C GLY A 58 -1.53 -10.01 4.76
N LEU A 59 -2.08 -11.17 4.42
CA LEU A 59 -3.46 -11.27 3.96
C LEU A 59 -4.43 -10.83 5.06
N ASP A 60 -5.38 -9.98 4.70
CA ASP A 60 -6.47 -9.57 5.60
C ASP A 60 -7.59 -10.63 5.60
N GLU A 61 -7.38 -11.72 6.36
CA GLU A 61 -8.35 -12.81 6.47
C GLU A 61 -9.72 -12.34 7.01
N LYS A 62 -9.77 -11.24 7.76
CA LYS A 62 -11.04 -10.67 8.22
C LYS A 62 -11.84 -10.09 7.06
N LEU A 63 -11.20 -9.31 6.21
CA LEU A 63 -11.81 -8.78 5.00
C LEU A 63 -12.27 -9.92 4.09
N ILE A 64 -11.37 -10.86 3.80
CA ILE A 64 -11.64 -12.01 2.92
C ILE A 64 -12.85 -12.79 3.42
N THR A 65 -12.83 -13.22 4.69
CA THR A 65 -13.94 -13.95 5.29
C THR A 65 -15.23 -13.14 5.27
N HIS A 66 -15.16 -11.83 5.49
CA HIS A 66 -16.34 -10.97 5.48
C HIS A 66 -16.95 -10.85 4.08
N VAL A 67 -16.14 -10.69 3.04
CA VAL A 67 -16.58 -10.67 1.64
C VAL A 67 -17.23 -11.99 1.25
N LEU A 68 -16.58 -13.13 1.57
CA LEU A 68 -17.13 -14.47 1.31
C LEU A 68 -18.47 -14.70 2.02
N ASN A 69 -18.57 -14.32 3.28
CA ASN A 69 -19.82 -14.44 4.03
C ASN A 69 -20.92 -13.57 3.45
N THR A 70 -20.60 -12.38 2.97
CA THR A 70 -21.59 -11.50 2.33
C THR A 70 -22.06 -12.10 1.02
N TYR A 71 -21.17 -12.58 0.17
CA TYR A 71 -21.54 -13.26 -1.07
C TYR A 71 -22.46 -14.46 -0.80
N ASN A 72 -22.08 -15.33 0.15
CA ASN A 72 -22.84 -16.56 0.47
C ASN A 72 -24.19 -16.34 1.15
N LYS A 73 -24.35 -15.23 1.87
CA LYS A 73 -25.57 -14.94 2.67
C LYS A 73 -26.56 -14.02 1.97
N GLN A 74 -26.28 -13.56 0.76
CA GLN A 74 -27.23 -12.75 0.01
C GLN A 74 -28.48 -13.55 -0.36
N GLU A 75 -29.63 -13.18 0.18
CA GLU A 75 -30.93 -13.74 -0.23
C GLU A 75 -31.33 -13.21 -1.61
N THR A 76 -31.07 -11.94 -1.86
CA THR A 76 -31.26 -11.29 -3.16
C THR A 76 -29.91 -11.06 -3.79
N LYS A 77 -29.73 -11.52 -5.01
CA LYS A 77 -28.47 -11.38 -5.74
C LYS A 77 -28.23 -9.91 -6.11
N HIS A 78 -27.18 -9.33 -5.58
CA HIS A 78 -26.70 -7.99 -5.88
C HIS A 78 -25.22 -8.02 -6.20
N ASN A 79 -24.78 -7.16 -7.09
CA ASN A 79 -23.37 -7.00 -7.40
C ASN A 79 -22.58 -6.61 -6.15
N LEU A 80 -21.34 -7.09 -6.06
CA LEU A 80 -20.46 -6.88 -4.91
C LEU A 80 -19.14 -6.31 -5.36
N GLY A 81 -18.90 -5.02 -5.11
CA GLY A 81 -17.64 -4.36 -5.43
C GLY A 81 -16.67 -4.38 -4.26
N VAL A 82 -15.43 -4.77 -4.53
CA VAL A 82 -14.29 -4.73 -3.62
C VAL A 82 -13.16 -3.95 -4.28
N LEU A 83 -12.73 -2.87 -3.65
CA LEU A 83 -11.62 -2.05 -4.12
C LEU A 83 -10.44 -2.14 -3.16
N LEU A 84 -9.28 -2.52 -3.68
CA LEU A 84 -8.02 -2.58 -2.96
C LEU A 84 -7.11 -1.45 -3.46
N ASN A 85 -6.84 -0.45 -2.61
CA ASN A 85 -5.99 0.68 -2.99
C ASN A 85 -4.70 0.74 -2.18
N GLY A 86 -3.69 1.43 -2.68
CA GLY A 86 -2.41 1.64 -2.00
C GLY A 86 -1.22 1.64 -2.96
N ALA A 87 -0.03 1.87 -2.44
CA ALA A 87 1.19 1.91 -3.26
C ALA A 87 1.49 0.58 -3.96
N LYS A 88 2.36 0.62 -4.97
CA LYS A 88 2.86 -0.60 -5.64
C LYS A 88 3.63 -1.48 -4.66
N GLY A 89 3.55 -2.81 -4.86
CA GLY A 89 4.28 -3.78 -4.03
C GLY A 89 3.67 -4.03 -2.65
N THR A 90 2.47 -3.51 -2.35
CA THR A 90 1.80 -3.69 -1.05
C THR A 90 0.95 -4.96 -0.95
N GLY A 91 0.87 -5.77 -2.02
CA GLY A 91 0.15 -7.05 -2.02
C GLY A 91 -1.31 -6.99 -2.49
N LYS A 92 -1.81 -5.86 -3.03
CA LYS A 92 -3.19 -5.69 -3.54
C LYS A 92 -3.60 -6.77 -4.53
N THR A 93 -2.85 -6.90 -5.63
CA THR A 93 -3.11 -7.89 -6.69
C THR A 93 -3.08 -9.32 -6.17
N VAL A 94 -2.17 -9.63 -5.25
CA VAL A 94 -2.08 -10.95 -4.60
C VAL A 94 -3.32 -11.20 -3.75
N THR A 95 -3.75 -10.23 -2.95
CA THR A 95 -4.97 -10.33 -2.13
C THR A 95 -6.22 -10.48 -2.99
N ALA A 96 -6.33 -9.72 -4.10
CA ALA A 96 -7.45 -9.85 -5.04
C ALA A 96 -7.51 -11.25 -5.67
N LYS A 97 -6.38 -11.76 -6.16
CA LYS A 97 -6.27 -13.11 -6.73
C LYS A 97 -6.61 -14.20 -5.71
N TYR A 98 -6.13 -14.05 -4.47
CA TYR A 98 -6.43 -14.99 -3.39
C TYR A 98 -7.94 -14.97 -3.05
N LEU A 99 -8.54 -13.80 -2.97
CA LEU A 99 -10.00 -13.67 -2.76
C LEU A 99 -10.79 -14.28 -3.93
N ALA A 100 -10.36 -14.06 -5.17
CA ALA A 100 -10.99 -14.64 -6.35
C ALA A 100 -11.00 -16.18 -6.28
N ASN A 101 -9.87 -16.82 -5.95
CA ASN A 101 -9.79 -18.26 -5.75
C ASN A 101 -10.74 -18.75 -4.64
N ARG A 102 -10.82 -17.99 -3.53
CA ARG A 102 -11.68 -18.34 -2.37
C ARG A 102 -13.17 -18.22 -2.67
N LEU A 103 -13.56 -17.41 -3.65
CA LEU A 103 -14.97 -17.29 -4.09
C LEU A 103 -15.43 -18.54 -4.85
N GLY A 104 -14.52 -19.27 -5.51
CA GLY A 104 -14.86 -20.48 -6.26
C GLY A 104 -15.79 -20.23 -7.45
N LEU A 105 -15.64 -19.09 -8.12
CA LEU A 105 -16.42 -18.67 -9.27
C LEU A 105 -15.53 -18.54 -10.51
N PRO A 106 -16.08 -18.64 -11.73
CA PRO A 106 -15.36 -18.25 -12.93
C PRO A 106 -14.83 -16.82 -12.80
N VAL A 107 -13.55 -16.62 -13.07
CA VAL A 107 -12.87 -15.31 -12.95
C VAL A 107 -12.59 -14.76 -14.35
N ILE A 108 -13.10 -13.59 -14.65
CA ILE A 108 -12.87 -12.90 -15.92
C ILE A 108 -11.92 -11.72 -15.68
N VAL A 109 -10.69 -11.86 -16.17
CA VAL A 109 -9.66 -10.82 -16.09
C VAL A 109 -9.89 -9.82 -17.22
N CYS A 110 -10.12 -8.57 -16.83
CA CYS A 110 -10.33 -7.44 -17.73
C CYS A 110 -9.09 -6.55 -17.68
N ASP A 111 -8.16 -6.76 -18.59
CA ASP A 111 -6.87 -6.05 -18.63
C ASP A 111 -6.86 -4.87 -19.63
N ARG A 112 -7.88 -4.78 -20.49
CA ARG A 112 -7.97 -3.75 -21.53
C ARG A 112 -9.39 -3.20 -21.69
N PRO A 113 -9.52 -1.90 -21.97
CA PRO A 113 -10.81 -1.25 -22.23
C PRO A 113 -11.23 -1.45 -23.69
N TYR A 114 -11.82 -2.59 -24.00
CA TYR A 114 -12.39 -2.83 -25.32
C TYR A 114 -13.73 -2.09 -25.49
N ASN A 115 -13.96 -1.55 -26.70
CA ASN A 115 -15.27 -1.00 -27.05
C ASN A 115 -16.34 -2.09 -26.97
N GLY A 116 -17.43 -1.83 -26.23
CA GLY A 116 -18.49 -2.79 -25.98
C GLY A 116 -18.19 -3.79 -24.83
N LEU A 117 -17.07 -3.66 -24.12
CA LEU A 117 -16.72 -4.54 -22.98
C LEU A 117 -17.83 -4.55 -21.93
N ALA A 118 -18.33 -3.39 -21.57
CA ALA A 118 -19.41 -3.26 -20.59
C ALA A 118 -20.66 -4.05 -20.99
N MET A 119 -21.08 -3.91 -22.25
CA MET A 119 -22.22 -4.66 -22.80
C MET A 119 -21.95 -6.17 -22.82
N PHE A 120 -20.74 -6.57 -23.19
CA PHE A 120 -20.33 -7.97 -23.18
C PHE A 120 -20.39 -8.56 -21.76
N LEU A 121 -19.81 -7.90 -20.74
CA LEU A 121 -19.83 -8.36 -19.36
C LEU A 121 -21.26 -8.42 -18.79
N SER A 122 -22.10 -7.43 -19.13
CA SER A 122 -23.51 -7.41 -18.71
C SER A 122 -24.38 -8.51 -19.32
N SER A 123 -23.92 -9.11 -20.44
CA SER A 123 -24.63 -10.23 -21.07
C SER A 123 -24.37 -11.59 -20.42
N ILE A 124 -23.45 -11.65 -19.45
CA ILE A 124 -23.16 -12.87 -18.67
C ILE A 124 -24.19 -12.97 -17.54
N ASP A 125 -25.04 -13.98 -17.56
CA ASP A 125 -26.21 -14.13 -16.68
C ASP A 125 -26.02 -15.18 -15.57
N HIS A 126 -24.79 -15.46 -15.18
CA HIS A 126 -24.44 -16.31 -14.04
C HIS A 126 -23.38 -15.67 -13.15
N ASP A 127 -23.27 -16.16 -11.92
CA ASP A 127 -22.33 -15.65 -10.94
C ASP A 127 -20.89 -15.79 -11.45
N CYS A 128 -20.13 -14.70 -11.45
CA CYS A 128 -18.71 -14.68 -11.81
C CYS A 128 -17.98 -13.51 -11.13
N VAL A 129 -16.65 -13.56 -11.18
CA VAL A 129 -15.77 -12.50 -10.72
C VAL A 129 -15.25 -11.72 -11.93
N PHE A 130 -15.44 -10.41 -11.93
CA PHE A 130 -14.76 -9.50 -12.86
C PHE A 130 -13.56 -8.88 -12.16
N PHE A 131 -12.36 -9.22 -12.63
CA PHE A 131 -11.12 -8.77 -12.03
C PHE A 131 -10.44 -7.70 -12.88
N PHE A 132 -10.26 -6.51 -12.30
CA PHE A 132 -9.63 -5.35 -12.90
C PHE A 132 -8.37 -4.99 -12.10
N ASP A 133 -7.21 -5.35 -12.63
CA ASP A 133 -5.93 -4.98 -12.00
C ASP A 133 -5.46 -3.62 -12.53
N GLU A 134 -4.95 -2.77 -11.61
CA GLU A 134 -4.53 -1.40 -11.91
C GLU A 134 -5.61 -0.61 -12.70
N PHE A 135 -6.83 -0.62 -12.16
CA PHE A 135 -8.03 -0.05 -12.78
C PHE A 135 -7.80 1.36 -13.32
N GLU A 136 -7.13 2.21 -12.56
CA GLU A 136 -6.85 3.62 -12.91
C GLU A 136 -6.05 3.79 -14.20
N LYS A 137 -5.24 2.80 -14.57
CA LYS A 137 -4.39 2.88 -15.77
C LYS A 137 -5.15 2.53 -17.03
N ASN A 138 -6.01 1.52 -16.91
CA ASN A 138 -6.68 0.92 -18.07
C ASN A 138 -8.07 1.48 -18.28
N PHE A 139 -8.77 1.89 -17.21
CA PHE A 139 -10.17 2.30 -17.24
C PHE A 139 -10.33 3.71 -16.68
N ARG A 140 -10.12 4.74 -17.51
CA ARG A 140 -10.29 6.14 -17.12
C ARG A 140 -11.75 6.43 -16.83
N LEU A 141 -12.02 7.11 -15.70
CA LEU A 141 -13.35 7.55 -15.29
C LEU A 141 -13.68 9.00 -15.66
N GLN A 142 -12.68 9.73 -16.19
CA GLN A 142 -12.86 11.09 -16.69
C GLN A 142 -12.12 11.21 -18.01
N CYS A 143 -12.85 11.52 -19.03
CA CYS A 143 -12.33 11.77 -20.38
C CYS A 143 -12.70 13.20 -20.78
N GLY A 144 -11.96 13.80 -21.74
CA GLY A 144 -12.35 15.06 -22.36
C GLY A 144 -13.61 14.91 -23.21
N ASP A 145 -14.24 16.02 -23.55
CA ASP A 145 -15.58 16.12 -24.20
C ASP A 145 -15.78 15.27 -25.48
N ASN A 146 -14.74 14.59 -25.98
CA ASN A 146 -14.80 13.80 -27.23
C ASN A 146 -14.17 12.39 -27.09
N GLU A 147 -13.93 11.87 -25.89
CA GLU A 147 -13.35 10.54 -25.68
C GLU A 147 -14.36 9.60 -25.02
N ASP A 148 -14.52 8.38 -25.56
CA ASP A 148 -15.32 7.32 -24.94
C ASP A 148 -14.67 6.89 -23.62
N CYS A 149 -15.41 7.03 -22.53
CA CYS A 149 -14.96 6.66 -21.20
C CYS A 149 -15.37 5.22 -20.86
N ALA A 150 -14.55 4.24 -21.23
CA ALA A 150 -14.80 2.84 -20.89
C ALA A 150 -15.03 2.58 -19.38
N GLY A 151 -14.50 3.44 -18.51
CA GLY A 151 -14.74 3.37 -17.07
C GLY A 151 -16.15 3.75 -16.66
N GLU A 152 -16.79 4.72 -17.31
CA GLU A 152 -18.17 5.14 -16.98
C GLU A 152 -19.20 4.06 -17.31
N ASP A 153 -19.02 3.36 -18.43
CA ASP A 153 -19.89 2.25 -18.82
C ASP A 153 -19.82 1.11 -17.78
N LEU A 154 -18.62 0.83 -17.24
CA LEU A 154 -18.42 -0.17 -16.19
C LEU A 154 -19.13 0.21 -14.88
N LEU A 155 -19.17 1.50 -14.52
CA LEU A 155 -19.90 1.96 -13.34
C LEU A 155 -21.40 1.63 -13.43
N SER A 156 -21.99 1.67 -14.61
CA SER A 156 -23.40 1.35 -14.85
C SER A 156 -23.68 -0.14 -14.62
N ILE A 157 -22.74 -1.03 -14.97
CA ILE A 157 -22.86 -2.46 -14.67
C ILE A 157 -22.73 -2.72 -13.17
N MET A 158 -21.77 -2.05 -12.53
CA MET A 158 -21.56 -2.19 -11.07
C MET A 158 -22.81 -1.76 -10.28
N ASP A 159 -23.54 -0.74 -10.75
CA ASP A 159 -24.81 -0.30 -10.16
C ASP A 159 -25.93 -1.37 -10.28
N GLY A 160 -25.69 -2.43 -11.05
CA GLY A 160 -26.69 -3.50 -11.23
C GLY A 160 -27.83 -3.16 -12.16
N VAL A 161 -27.70 -2.09 -12.97
CA VAL A 161 -28.75 -1.67 -13.94
C VAL A 161 -29.09 -2.80 -14.91
N TYR A 162 -28.14 -3.68 -15.18
CA TYR A 162 -28.28 -4.81 -16.13
C TYR A 162 -28.21 -6.18 -15.44
N SER A 163 -28.19 -6.24 -14.11
CA SER A 163 -28.09 -7.52 -13.40
C SER A 163 -29.44 -8.26 -13.47
N GLY A 164 -29.35 -9.50 -13.95
CA GLY A 164 -30.43 -10.48 -13.86
C GLY A 164 -30.52 -11.09 -12.44
N ASN A 165 -30.74 -12.40 -12.36
CA ASN A 165 -30.76 -13.14 -11.09
C ASN A 165 -29.37 -13.64 -10.64
N CYS A 166 -28.29 -12.98 -11.08
CA CYS A 166 -26.90 -13.35 -10.75
C CYS A 166 -26.20 -12.28 -9.91
N CYS A 167 -25.12 -12.67 -9.26
CA CYS A 167 -24.23 -11.78 -8.51
C CYS A 167 -22.88 -11.71 -9.21
N HIS A 168 -22.51 -10.54 -9.72
CA HIS A 168 -21.17 -10.30 -10.20
C HIS A 168 -20.32 -9.69 -9.08
N VAL A 169 -19.15 -10.29 -8.83
CA VAL A 169 -18.18 -9.77 -7.86
C VAL A 169 -17.13 -8.97 -8.63
N PHE A 170 -17.07 -7.68 -8.39
CA PHE A 170 -16.09 -6.77 -9.00
C PHE A 170 -14.89 -6.64 -8.06
N LEU A 171 -13.74 -7.18 -8.45
CA LEU A 171 -12.48 -7.01 -7.75
C LEU A 171 -11.62 -6.00 -8.50
N LEU A 172 -11.36 -4.86 -7.87
CA LEU A 172 -10.57 -3.79 -8.44
C LEU A 172 -9.32 -3.54 -7.60
N THR A 173 -8.19 -3.32 -8.25
CA THR A 173 -7.00 -2.79 -7.60
C THR A 173 -6.65 -1.42 -8.16
N THR A 174 -6.10 -0.52 -7.35
CA THR A 174 -5.64 0.80 -7.77
C THR A 174 -4.38 1.22 -7.00
N ASN A 175 -3.50 1.96 -7.67
CA ASN A 175 -2.32 2.56 -7.03
C ASN A 175 -2.57 4.02 -6.64
N GLU A 176 -3.69 4.59 -7.02
CA GLU A 176 -4.04 5.97 -6.69
C GLU A 176 -4.53 6.06 -5.24
N LEU A 177 -3.94 6.99 -4.48
CA LEU A 177 -4.39 7.32 -3.12
C LEU A 177 -5.74 8.05 -3.13
N ARG A 178 -6.01 8.80 -4.20
CA ARG A 178 -7.29 9.49 -4.43
C ARG A 178 -8.10 8.72 -5.45
N VAL A 179 -8.99 7.91 -4.97
CA VAL A 179 -9.95 7.21 -5.83
C VAL A 179 -11.04 8.19 -6.26
N ASN A 180 -11.45 8.09 -7.53
CA ASN A 180 -12.50 8.95 -8.08
C ASN A 180 -13.79 8.88 -7.25
N ASP A 181 -14.34 10.04 -6.88
CA ASP A 181 -15.55 10.15 -6.07
C ASP A 181 -16.75 9.43 -6.70
N ASN A 182 -16.85 9.39 -8.04
CA ASN A 182 -17.91 8.69 -8.74
C ASN A 182 -17.89 7.17 -8.50
N LEU A 183 -16.72 6.59 -8.26
CA LEU A 183 -16.57 5.17 -7.93
C LEU A 183 -16.99 4.91 -6.47
N LEU A 184 -16.60 5.80 -5.54
CA LEU A 184 -16.80 5.62 -4.10
C LEU A 184 -18.13 6.16 -3.57
N SER A 185 -18.76 7.09 -4.30
CA SER A 185 -19.98 7.79 -3.81
C SER A 185 -21.19 6.87 -3.62
N ARG A 186 -21.15 5.66 -4.21
CA ARG A 186 -22.27 4.71 -4.12
C ARG A 186 -21.81 3.37 -3.54
N PRO A 187 -22.28 3.00 -2.34
CA PRO A 187 -22.02 1.69 -1.74
C PRO A 187 -22.51 0.50 -2.57
N SER A 188 -23.43 0.73 -3.53
CA SER A 188 -23.85 -0.28 -4.51
C SER A 188 -22.75 -0.65 -5.48
N ARG A 189 -21.79 0.26 -5.77
CA ARG A 189 -20.65 0.02 -6.64
C ARG A 189 -19.51 -0.64 -5.88
N ILE A 190 -18.98 0.07 -4.86
CA ILE A 190 -17.91 -0.41 -4.00
C ILE A 190 -18.44 -0.55 -2.59
N ARG A 191 -18.69 -1.78 -2.19
CA ARG A 191 -19.13 -2.10 -0.84
C ARG A 191 -17.98 -2.22 0.14
N TYR A 192 -16.84 -2.70 -0.33
CA TYR A 192 -15.64 -2.88 0.49
C TYR A 192 -14.47 -2.13 -0.10
N LEU A 193 -13.89 -1.25 0.69
CA LEU A 193 -12.68 -0.52 0.40
C LEU A 193 -11.61 -0.90 1.41
N LYS A 194 -10.47 -1.41 0.92
CA LYS A 194 -9.29 -1.68 1.73
C LYS A 194 -8.14 -0.84 1.23
N SER A 195 -7.58 -0.02 2.11
CA SER A 195 -6.35 0.71 1.86
C SER A 195 -5.16 -0.04 2.44
N PHE A 196 -4.14 -0.25 1.63
CA PHE A 196 -2.86 -0.81 2.02
C PHE A 196 -1.91 0.34 2.35
N GLY A 197 -1.26 0.25 3.50
CA GLY A 197 -0.29 1.25 3.94
C GLY A 197 1.01 1.20 3.13
N ASP A 198 1.76 2.30 3.15
CA ASP A 198 3.06 2.40 2.48
C ASP A 198 4.17 1.67 3.24
N VAL A 199 3.91 1.29 4.48
CA VAL A 199 4.85 0.59 5.36
C VAL A 199 4.20 -0.71 5.83
N ILE A 200 4.92 -1.82 5.63
CA ILE A 200 4.52 -3.15 6.09
C ILE A 200 4.36 -3.19 7.61
N ASP A 201 3.37 -3.95 8.09
CA ASP A 201 3.24 -4.23 9.53
C ASP A 201 4.49 -4.94 10.07
N ARG A 202 4.99 -4.50 11.23
CA ARG A 202 6.22 -5.03 11.82
C ARG A 202 6.18 -6.54 12.05
N LYS A 203 5.03 -7.10 12.41
CA LYS A 203 4.87 -8.55 12.61
C LYS A 203 5.02 -9.33 11.31
N ILE A 204 4.46 -8.78 10.21
CA ILE A 204 4.56 -9.37 8.88
C ILE A 204 6.02 -9.30 8.40
N LEU A 205 6.69 -8.17 8.66
CA LEU A 205 8.11 -7.98 8.37
C LEU A 205 8.96 -9.02 9.11
N GLU A 206 8.76 -9.17 10.42
CA GLU A 206 9.48 -10.15 11.24
C GLU A 206 9.25 -11.57 10.75
N GLU A 207 7.98 -11.95 10.47
CA GLU A 207 7.63 -13.26 9.93
C GLU A 207 8.31 -13.52 8.58
N TYR A 208 8.29 -12.52 7.68
CA TYR A 208 8.92 -12.64 6.36
C TYR A 208 10.44 -12.86 6.49
N ILE A 209 11.11 -12.07 7.32
CA ILE A 209 12.56 -12.18 7.54
C ILE A 209 12.90 -13.53 8.18
N ASP A 210 12.10 -13.96 9.18
CA ASP A 210 12.33 -15.24 9.84
C ASP A 210 12.19 -16.44 8.91
N ASP A 211 11.30 -16.36 7.93
CA ASP A 211 11.09 -17.43 6.97
C ASP A 211 12.16 -17.44 5.84
N ASN A 212 12.62 -16.27 5.41
CA ASN A 212 13.37 -16.14 4.15
C ASN A 212 14.85 -15.75 4.30
N LEU A 213 15.24 -15.11 5.42
CA LEU A 213 16.64 -14.73 5.64
C LEU A 213 17.48 -15.97 6.00
N ILE A 214 18.58 -16.21 5.28
CA ILE A 214 19.47 -17.35 5.51
C ILE A 214 20.32 -17.10 6.76
N ASN A 215 21.11 -16.03 6.78
CA ASN A 215 21.94 -15.66 7.91
C ASN A 215 21.18 -14.72 8.86
N LYS A 216 20.73 -15.24 9.98
CA LYS A 216 19.91 -14.50 10.95
C LYS A 216 20.63 -13.37 11.67
N ASP A 217 21.95 -13.31 11.59
CA ASP A 217 22.74 -12.24 12.23
C ASP A 217 22.44 -10.86 11.63
N TYR A 218 22.00 -10.81 10.36
CA TYR A 218 21.58 -9.58 9.70
C TYR A 218 20.14 -9.12 10.03
N LYS A 219 19.37 -9.91 10.77
CA LYS A 219 17.94 -9.61 11.04
C LYS A 219 17.72 -8.22 11.62
N GLU A 220 18.42 -7.88 12.70
CA GLU A 220 18.25 -6.59 13.37
C GLU A 220 18.69 -5.43 12.47
N GLU A 221 19.73 -5.62 11.67
CA GLU A 221 20.21 -4.63 10.71
C GLU A 221 19.14 -4.36 9.62
N ILE A 222 18.53 -5.42 9.06
CA ILE A 222 17.45 -5.30 8.08
C ILE A 222 16.24 -4.60 8.71
N MET A 223 15.82 -5.00 9.91
CA MET A 223 14.71 -4.37 10.63
C MET A 223 14.96 -2.88 10.85
N ASP A 224 16.16 -2.53 11.29
CA ASP A 224 16.56 -1.15 11.53
C ASP A 224 16.61 -0.32 10.23
N PHE A 225 17.09 -0.91 9.14
CA PHE A 225 17.12 -0.24 7.84
C PHE A 225 15.70 -0.01 7.29
N VAL A 226 14.84 -1.03 7.30
CA VAL A 226 13.44 -0.92 6.89
C VAL A 226 12.70 0.17 7.67
N ASP A 227 13.01 0.34 8.96
CA ASP A 227 12.45 1.41 9.79
C ASP A 227 12.88 2.82 9.36
N THR A 228 13.98 2.95 8.59
CA THR A 228 14.41 4.24 8.04
C THR A 228 13.76 4.58 6.71
N LEU A 229 13.10 3.65 6.03
CA LEU A 229 12.57 3.85 4.69
C LEU A 229 11.28 4.68 4.68
N THR A 230 11.13 5.52 3.66
CA THR A 230 9.89 6.28 3.41
C THR A 230 8.74 5.35 3.06
N MET A 231 9.06 4.31 2.28
CA MET A 231 8.15 3.27 1.86
C MET A 231 8.81 1.90 2.11
N ALA A 232 8.12 1.02 2.80
CA ALA A 232 8.59 -0.33 3.10
C ALA A 232 7.51 -1.34 2.77
N THR A 233 7.36 -1.64 1.49
CA THR A 233 6.43 -2.65 0.99
C THR A 233 7.05 -4.05 1.05
N ILE A 234 6.22 -5.08 0.91
CA ILE A 234 6.71 -6.47 0.89
C ILE A 234 7.73 -6.71 -0.23
N ASP A 235 7.55 -6.07 -1.40
CA ASP A 235 8.49 -6.20 -2.52
C ASP A 235 9.86 -5.59 -2.19
N ILE A 236 9.89 -4.45 -1.51
CA ILE A 236 11.14 -3.81 -1.07
C ILE A 236 11.85 -4.70 -0.04
N VAL A 237 11.11 -5.20 0.95
CA VAL A 237 11.66 -6.09 1.98
C VAL A 237 12.21 -7.37 1.36
N LYS A 238 11.46 -7.96 0.43
CA LYS A 238 11.91 -9.12 -0.34
C LYS A 238 13.23 -8.84 -1.05
N SER A 239 13.32 -7.73 -1.78
CA SER A 239 14.52 -7.37 -2.51
C SER A 239 15.73 -7.15 -1.58
N ILE A 240 15.52 -6.56 -0.39
CA ILE A 240 16.58 -6.38 0.61
C ILE A 240 17.06 -7.74 1.14
N VAL A 241 16.13 -8.64 1.49
CA VAL A 241 16.47 -9.97 2.00
C VAL A 241 17.17 -10.81 0.93
N ASP A 242 16.69 -10.74 -0.32
CA ASP A 242 17.30 -11.45 -1.44
C ASP A 242 18.74 -10.95 -1.69
N GLU A 243 19.00 -9.63 -1.60
CA GLU A 243 20.34 -9.04 -1.76
C GLU A 243 21.29 -9.50 -0.65
N VAL A 244 20.85 -9.45 0.62
CA VAL A 244 21.64 -9.93 1.75
C VAL A 244 21.92 -11.42 1.65
N ASN A 245 20.93 -12.23 1.27
CA ASN A 245 21.12 -13.69 1.09
C ASN A 245 22.08 -14.03 -0.06
N LEU A 246 22.04 -13.26 -1.16
CA LEU A 246 22.84 -13.51 -2.36
C LEU A 246 24.32 -13.19 -2.12
N HIS A 247 24.59 -12.11 -1.41
CA HIS A 247 25.95 -11.58 -1.25
C HIS A 247 26.54 -11.84 0.14
N ASP A 248 25.75 -12.31 1.11
CA ASP A 248 26.12 -12.48 2.53
C ASP A 248 26.83 -11.23 3.07
N CYS A 249 26.25 -10.06 2.81
CA CYS A 249 26.85 -8.76 3.06
C CYS A 249 25.97 -7.86 3.93
N HIS A 250 26.57 -6.84 4.53
CA HIS A 250 25.89 -5.81 5.29
C HIS A 250 25.15 -4.82 4.37
N ILE A 251 24.05 -4.25 4.86
CA ILE A 251 23.26 -3.26 4.12
C ILE A 251 24.08 -2.05 3.68
N GLU A 252 25.05 -1.63 4.49
CA GLU A 252 25.94 -0.51 4.19
C GLU A 252 26.72 -0.71 2.87
N GLU A 253 26.91 -1.95 2.41
CA GLU A 253 27.67 -2.27 1.20
C GLU A 253 26.88 -2.00 -0.09
N PHE A 254 25.55 -2.02 -0.02
CA PHE A 254 24.70 -1.85 -1.20
C PHE A 254 23.65 -0.73 -1.12
N LYS A 255 23.37 -0.18 0.05
CA LYS A 255 22.27 0.79 0.24
C LYS A 255 22.38 2.04 -0.65
N GLU A 256 23.58 2.48 -1.00
CA GLU A 256 23.80 3.71 -1.78
C GLU A 256 23.30 3.59 -3.24
N PHE A 257 23.30 2.37 -3.79
CA PHE A 257 22.83 2.10 -5.15
C PHE A 257 21.53 1.28 -5.17
N PHE A 258 20.98 0.95 -4.00
CA PHE A 258 19.71 0.26 -3.90
C PHE A 258 18.55 1.25 -4.08
N ASN A 259 17.55 0.88 -4.90
CA ASN A 259 16.46 1.79 -5.27
C ASN A 259 15.42 1.94 -4.14
N VAL A 260 15.84 2.50 -3.02
CA VAL A 260 15.01 2.83 -1.88
C VAL A 260 15.31 4.25 -1.38
N LYS A 261 14.35 4.84 -0.69
CA LYS A 261 14.52 6.19 -0.14
C LYS A 261 14.41 6.14 1.37
N GLU A 262 15.38 6.72 2.05
CA GLU A 262 15.34 6.91 3.49
C GLU A 262 14.40 8.07 3.86
N SER A 263 13.67 7.90 4.96
CA SER A 263 12.79 8.92 5.50
C SER A 263 13.58 10.06 6.12
N LYS A 264 13.04 11.27 5.97
CA LYS A 264 13.51 12.45 6.68
C LYS A 264 12.36 13.01 7.50
N TYR A 265 12.51 13.00 8.81
CA TYR A 265 11.55 13.59 9.72
C TYR A 265 12.13 14.88 10.27
N SER A 266 11.33 15.93 10.31
CA SER A 266 11.65 17.19 10.99
C SER A 266 10.64 17.43 12.10
N TYR A 267 11.13 17.60 13.33
CA TYR A 267 10.28 17.85 14.49
C TYR A 267 10.55 19.23 15.05
N TYR A 268 9.52 20.05 15.20
CA TYR A 268 9.58 21.28 15.98
C TYR A 268 9.70 20.90 17.44
N ILE A 269 10.68 21.48 18.11
CA ILE A 269 11.00 21.17 19.48
C ILE A 269 11.18 22.44 20.30
N ARG A 270 11.00 22.31 21.61
CA ARG A 270 11.56 23.21 22.62
C ARG A 270 12.71 22.48 23.29
N SER A 271 13.83 23.14 23.45
CA SER A 271 14.99 22.49 24.00
C SER A 271 15.74 23.38 24.99
N TRP A 272 16.44 22.76 25.92
CA TRP A 272 17.30 23.39 26.89
C TRP A 272 18.58 22.58 27.05
N TYR A 273 19.72 23.25 27.02
CA TYR A 273 21.01 22.64 27.30
C TYR A 273 21.38 22.84 28.77
N GLU A 274 21.70 21.78 29.46
CA GLU A 274 22.07 21.75 30.84
C GLU A 274 23.43 21.06 31.02
N ASP A 275 24.34 21.69 31.76
CA ASP A 275 25.60 21.07 32.14
C ASP A 275 25.37 20.16 33.38
N TYR A 276 25.97 18.98 33.39
CA TYR A 276 25.82 18.00 34.43
C TYR A 276 27.15 17.82 35.17
N PHE A 277 27.08 17.86 36.52
CA PHE A 277 28.18 17.52 37.40
C PHE A 277 27.74 16.40 38.32
N ASP A 278 28.54 15.34 38.43
CA ASP A 278 28.24 14.15 39.23
C ASP A 278 26.82 13.57 38.99
N GLY A 279 26.36 13.61 37.72
CA GLY A 279 25.05 13.09 37.31
C GLY A 279 23.85 13.98 37.71
N LYS A 280 24.08 15.23 38.14
CA LYS A 280 23.03 16.19 38.50
C LYS A 280 23.12 17.43 37.62
N PRO A 281 21.97 18.05 37.27
CA PRO A 281 21.93 19.30 36.53
C PRO A 281 22.61 20.42 37.33
N SER A 282 23.49 21.17 36.68
CA SER A 282 24.25 22.26 37.36
C SER A 282 23.38 23.49 37.68
N GLY A 283 22.36 23.74 36.88
CA GLY A 283 21.40 24.86 37.02
C GLY A 283 20.10 24.50 37.73
N GLY A 284 19.93 23.23 38.17
CA GLY A 284 18.71 22.79 38.84
C GLY A 284 17.50 22.57 37.94
N VAL A 285 17.70 22.56 36.61
CA VAL A 285 16.65 22.29 35.62
C VAL A 285 16.66 20.78 35.34
N ASP A 286 15.77 20.08 36.00
CA ASP A 286 15.52 18.66 35.73
C ASP A 286 14.37 18.47 34.71
N LYS A 287 14.03 17.22 34.45
CA LYS A 287 12.93 16.85 33.54
C LYS A 287 11.61 17.50 33.92
N GLU A 288 11.24 17.52 35.20
CA GLU A 288 9.95 18.04 35.67
C GLU A 288 9.87 19.55 35.49
N ALA A 289 10.94 20.25 35.90
CA ALA A 289 11.06 21.70 35.73
C ALA A 289 11.01 22.10 34.24
N PHE A 290 11.72 21.36 33.37
CA PHE A 290 11.72 21.56 31.94
C PHE A 290 10.33 21.37 31.32
N LEU A 291 9.66 20.25 31.60
CA LEU A 291 8.32 19.95 31.08
C LEU A 291 7.27 20.97 31.57
N LYS A 292 7.37 21.38 32.81
CA LYS A 292 6.51 22.44 33.36
C LYS A 292 6.67 23.72 32.56
N GLN A 293 7.90 24.15 32.28
CA GLN A 293 8.19 25.36 31.52
C GLN A 293 7.71 25.28 30.06
N CYS A 294 7.85 24.09 29.43
CA CYS A 294 7.35 23.86 28.06
C CYS A 294 5.82 23.95 27.94
N LYS A 295 5.08 23.64 29.01
CA LYS A 295 3.60 23.72 29.04
C LYS A 295 3.06 25.10 29.32
N LEU A 296 3.89 26.04 29.81
CA LEU A 296 3.47 27.44 30.07
C LEU A 296 3.52 28.23 28.77
N SER A 297 2.40 28.83 28.40
CA SER A 297 2.26 29.56 27.14
C SER A 297 2.98 30.93 27.12
N TYR A 298 3.36 31.51 28.23
CA TYR A 298 4.26 32.66 28.38
C TYR A 298 4.41 32.97 29.88
N SER A 299 5.56 32.77 30.45
CA SER A 299 5.86 33.29 31.78
C SER A 299 7.00 34.29 31.65
N ALA A 300 6.72 35.55 32.01
CA ALA A 300 7.68 36.65 31.94
C ALA A 300 8.81 36.52 32.97
N ASP A 301 8.64 35.67 34.00
CA ASP A 301 9.44 35.67 35.23
C ASP A 301 10.35 34.43 35.39
N ALA A 302 10.64 33.71 34.32
CA ALA A 302 11.53 32.55 34.41
C ALA A 302 13.00 32.95 34.21
N ASP A 303 13.87 32.51 35.10
CA ASP A 303 15.33 32.70 35.02
C ASP A 303 15.95 32.03 33.77
N TRP A 304 15.21 31.13 33.13
CA TRP A 304 15.60 30.46 31.91
C TRP A 304 14.39 30.10 31.02
N ARG A 305 14.59 29.95 29.72
CA ARG A 305 13.53 29.60 28.76
C ARG A 305 14.02 28.55 27.79
N PRO A 306 13.17 27.53 27.45
CA PRO A 306 13.45 26.65 26.33
C PRO A 306 13.56 27.40 25.01
N THR A 307 14.52 27.06 24.20
CA THR A 307 14.67 27.60 22.84
C THR A 307 13.88 26.77 21.84
N TYR A 308 13.26 27.46 20.89
CA TYR A 308 12.64 26.78 19.74
C TYR A 308 13.72 26.36 18.76
N ASP A 309 13.61 25.14 18.27
CA ASP A 309 14.56 24.55 17.32
C ASP A 309 13.86 23.45 16.50
N THR A 310 14.59 22.84 15.58
CA THR A 310 14.12 21.71 14.79
C THR A 310 15.14 20.59 14.90
N ILE A 311 14.70 19.37 15.13
CA ILE A 311 15.54 18.18 15.03
C ILE A 311 15.14 17.35 13.82
N TYR A 312 16.13 16.73 13.22
CA TYR A 312 15.98 15.86 12.06
C TYR A 312 16.33 14.43 12.44
N THR A 313 15.55 13.48 11.96
CA THR A 313 15.79 12.05 12.20
C THR A 313 15.45 11.24 10.95
N ASN A 314 16.07 10.08 10.78
CA ASN A 314 15.74 9.13 9.71
C ASN A 314 14.60 8.19 10.10
N LYS A 315 14.27 8.11 11.40
CA LYS A 315 13.17 7.29 11.92
C LYS A 315 12.17 8.19 12.63
N SER A 316 10.90 7.81 12.63
CA SER A 316 9.94 8.46 13.51
C SER A 316 10.42 8.39 14.96
N VAL A 317 10.24 9.46 15.72
CA VAL A 317 10.60 9.49 17.16
C VAL A 317 9.93 8.35 17.94
N LYS A 318 8.78 7.87 17.49
CA LYS A 318 8.08 6.69 18.07
C LYS A 318 8.87 5.38 17.94
N LYS A 319 9.84 5.31 17.04
CA LYS A 319 10.70 4.15 16.79
C LYS A 319 12.09 4.29 17.40
N LEU A 320 12.42 5.46 17.94
CA LEU A 320 13.69 5.71 18.60
C LEU A 320 13.73 5.02 19.98
N LYS A 321 14.91 4.56 20.36
CA LYS A 321 15.14 3.87 21.64
C LYS A 321 16.29 4.52 22.41
N LYS A 322 16.26 4.38 23.73
CA LYS A 322 17.39 4.75 24.60
C LYS A 322 18.66 4.02 24.15
N GLY A 323 19.79 4.73 24.17
CA GLY A 323 21.10 4.20 23.78
C GLY A 323 21.38 4.28 22.28
N GLN A 324 20.46 4.77 21.46
CA GLN A 324 20.69 5.02 20.02
C GLN A 324 21.11 6.46 19.77
N LEU A 325 21.82 6.71 18.67
CA LEU A 325 22.03 8.06 18.15
C LEU A 325 20.71 8.60 17.60
N LEU A 326 20.50 9.91 17.73
CA LEU A 326 19.31 10.58 17.18
C LEU A 326 19.17 10.38 15.68
N ASP A 327 20.29 10.40 14.99
CA ASP A 327 20.47 10.15 13.56
C ASP A 327 21.88 9.54 13.35
N LYS A 328 22.10 8.81 12.25
CA LYS A 328 23.41 8.22 11.90
C LYS A 328 24.54 9.27 11.80
N SER A 329 24.20 10.48 11.36
CA SER A 329 25.13 11.62 11.28
C SER A 329 25.24 12.44 12.58
N SER A 330 24.38 12.17 13.54
CA SER A 330 24.28 12.93 14.79
C SER A 330 25.34 12.50 15.81
N THR A 331 25.81 13.46 16.61
CA THR A 331 26.58 13.18 17.81
C THR A 331 25.71 13.08 19.06
N MET A 332 24.38 13.18 18.90
CA MET A 332 23.42 13.17 20.00
C MET A 332 22.95 11.76 20.29
N LEU A 333 23.27 11.25 21.47
CA LEU A 333 22.86 9.96 22.01
C LEU A 333 21.58 10.14 22.83
N ILE A 334 20.60 9.27 22.65
CA ILE A 334 19.35 9.28 23.41
C ILE A 334 19.58 8.63 24.76
N GLU A 335 19.58 9.44 25.81
CA GLU A 335 19.72 9.00 27.19
C GLU A 335 18.39 8.59 27.84
N GLU A 336 17.31 9.28 27.47
CA GLU A 336 15.97 9.01 27.93
C GLU A 336 14.97 9.38 26.81
N ILE A 337 13.91 8.60 26.69
CA ILE A 337 12.77 8.92 25.84
C ILE A 337 11.48 8.57 26.57
N ASP A 338 10.57 9.54 26.64
CA ASP A 338 9.26 9.45 27.28
C ASP A 338 8.20 10.05 26.36
N LEU A 339 7.61 9.20 25.55
CA LEU A 339 6.65 9.61 24.51
C LEU A 339 5.31 10.06 25.08
N ASP A 340 4.94 9.60 26.27
CA ASP A 340 3.71 10.00 26.96
C ASP A 340 3.75 11.49 27.37
N HIS A 341 4.97 11.99 27.58
CA HIS A 341 5.21 13.40 27.91
C HIS A 341 5.85 14.19 26.76
N ASN A 342 5.96 13.61 25.56
CA ASN A 342 6.65 14.20 24.41
C ASN A 342 8.11 14.63 24.73
N TYR A 343 8.78 13.87 25.56
CA TYR A 343 10.08 14.24 26.12
C TYR A 343 11.19 13.31 25.64
N MET A 344 12.35 13.89 25.42
CA MET A 344 13.59 13.17 25.16
C MET A 344 14.76 13.91 25.83
N CYS A 345 15.70 13.14 26.36
CA CYS A 345 16.98 13.67 26.85
C CYS A 345 18.11 13.14 25.97
N LEU A 346 18.95 14.05 25.50
CA LEU A 346 20.05 13.76 24.59
C LEU A 346 21.38 14.14 25.25
N SER A 347 22.42 13.31 25.12
CA SER A 347 23.80 13.67 25.44
C SER A 347 24.62 13.84 24.17
N ASP A 348 25.55 14.81 24.16
CA ASP A 348 26.53 14.92 23.08
C ASP A 348 27.69 13.94 23.33
N THR A 349 27.89 13.00 22.41
CA THR A 349 28.99 12.00 22.52
C THR A 349 30.37 12.63 22.61
N ARG A 350 30.54 13.88 22.14
CA ARG A 350 31.79 14.67 22.21
C ARG A 350 31.90 15.47 23.52
N ARG A 351 30.76 15.82 24.15
CA ARG A 351 30.67 16.59 25.38
C ARG A 351 29.78 15.89 26.40
N ARG A 352 30.30 14.83 27.00
CA ARG A 352 29.55 13.93 27.90
C ARG A 352 28.90 14.59 29.13
N ASN A 353 29.33 15.80 29.47
CA ASN A 353 28.83 16.52 30.65
C ASN A 353 27.67 17.46 30.28
N ARG A 354 27.19 17.44 29.05
CA ARG A 354 26.12 18.33 28.61
C ARG A 354 24.95 17.50 28.11
N MET A 355 23.80 17.74 28.73
CA MET A 355 22.52 17.15 28.32
C MET A 355 21.65 18.17 27.61
N ARG A 356 20.86 17.70 26.68
CA ARG A 356 19.83 18.50 26.00
C ARG A 356 18.47 17.92 26.34
N HIS A 357 17.68 18.67 27.09
CA HIS A 357 16.28 18.36 27.28
C HIS A 357 15.51 18.79 26.04
N VAL A 358 14.65 17.96 25.54
CA VAL A 358 13.86 18.17 24.31
C VAL A 358 12.40 17.87 24.57
N TYR A 359 11.54 18.82 24.28
CA TYR A 359 10.09 18.65 24.20
C TYR A 359 9.66 18.69 22.73
N ILE A 360 8.99 17.67 22.27
CA ILE A 360 8.56 17.52 20.86
C ILE A 360 7.14 18.03 20.73
N GLU A 361 6.93 19.09 19.94
CA GLU A 361 5.61 19.74 19.81
C GLU A 361 4.60 18.87 19.06
N ASN A 362 5.05 18.15 18.02
CA ASN A 362 4.20 17.25 17.25
C ASN A 362 4.89 15.90 17.01
N ILE A 363 4.61 14.94 17.87
CA ILE A 363 5.15 13.57 17.79
C ILE A 363 4.59 12.76 16.61
N ASP A 364 3.45 13.16 16.03
CA ASP A 364 2.80 12.51 14.89
C ASP A 364 3.26 13.04 13.53
N THR A 365 4.36 13.79 13.49
CA THR A 365 4.93 14.31 12.24
C THR A 365 5.20 13.15 11.27
N LYS A 366 4.72 13.30 10.04
CA LYS A 366 5.01 12.39 8.93
C LYS A 366 6.33 12.75 8.26
N PRO A 367 6.98 11.81 7.56
CA PRO A 367 8.16 12.13 6.77
C PRO A 367 7.88 13.29 5.81
N SER A 368 8.86 14.18 5.63
CA SER A 368 8.76 15.23 4.64
C SER A 368 8.93 14.64 3.25
N ILE A 369 7.88 14.67 2.45
CA ILE A 369 7.91 14.24 1.03
C ILE A 369 8.44 15.38 0.14
N TYR A 370 8.50 16.62 0.66
CA TYR A 370 8.73 17.82 -0.13
C TYR A 370 10.20 18.12 -0.48
N ASP A 371 11.18 17.54 0.22
CA ASP A 371 12.59 17.78 -0.11
C ASP A 371 13.08 17.06 -1.38
N ASP A 372 12.30 16.11 -1.90
CA ASP A 372 12.65 15.34 -3.09
C ASP A 372 12.25 16.00 -4.42
N MET A 373 11.29 16.93 -4.42
CA MET A 373 10.90 17.62 -5.67
C MET A 373 11.94 18.63 -6.17
N ARG A 374 12.87 19.07 -5.33
CA ARG A 374 13.94 20.01 -5.73
C ARG A 374 15.11 19.34 -6.46
N GLN A 375 15.22 18.02 -6.44
CA GLN A 375 16.25 17.28 -7.17
C GLN A 375 15.86 16.92 -8.62
N TYR A 376 14.61 17.13 -9.01
CA TYR A 376 14.09 16.89 -10.36
C TYR A 376 13.71 18.17 -11.12
N THR A 377 14.06 19.34 -10.65
CA THR A 377 14.07 20.53 -11.49
C THR A 377 15.34 20.48 -12.33
N ASP A 378 15.14 20.06 -13.57
CA ASP A 378 16.11 20.07 -14.65
C ASP A 378 16.77 21.47 -14.71
N PRO A 379 18.12 21.59 -14.64
CA PRO A 379 18.79 22.87 -14.71
C PRO A 379 18.74 23.54 -16.10
N TYR A 380 17.94 23.04 -17.04
CA TYR A 380 17.86 23.52 -18.43
C TYR A 380 16.57 24.28 -18.78
N TRP A 381 15.75 24.69 -17.81
CA TRP A 381 14.64 25.63 -18.04
C TRP A 381 14.84 26.90 -17.21
N ASP A 382 15.69 27.79 -17.73
CA ASP A 382 15.66 29.24 -17.58
C ASP A 382 15.41 29.87 -18.94
#